data_020d17018e5a94e879b2bff5afbd36fc
#
_entry.id   020d17018e5a94e879b2bff5afbd36fc
#
_cell.length_a   1.000
_cell.length_b   1.000
_cell.length_c   1.000
_cell.angle_alpha   90.00
_cell.angle_beta   90.00
_cell.angle_gamma   90.00
#
_symmetry.space_group_name_H-M   'P 1'
#
loop_
_entity.id
_entity.type
_entity.pdbx_description
1 polymer ?
#
loop_
_entity_poly.entity_id
_entity_poly.type
_entity_poly.pdbx_seq_one_letter_code
_entity_poly.pdbx_strand_id
1 'polypeptide(L)'
;MKLYSWNVNGLRACMNKGFADFLAAANPDVICLQETKMQREQATFDFPGYEEYWNSAEKKGYSGTAIFTKQAPLNVTYDIGIEEHDKEGRVITAEYPDFFLVTVYTPNSQRELARLDYRMVWEEVFLAYLQKLDAIKPVVVCGDLNVAAEEIDLKNPKTNRMNAGFTDQEREKFRIFKAAGFVDTFRYLHPEEVKYSWWSYMFKAREKNAGWRIDYFMVSERIKDKVKSAEIHNDVFGSDHCPVSVELEL
;
A
#
# COMPACT_ATOMS: atom_id res chain seq x y z
N MET A 1 -14.45 5.07 10.43
CA MET A 1 -13.22 5.73 9.94
C MET A 1 -12.97 5.31 8.52
N LYS A 2 -12.77 6.26 7.61
CA LYS A 2 -12.46 6.04 6.20
C LYS A 2 -10.95 6.11 5.97
N LEU A 3 -10.35 5.00 5.56
CA LEU A 3 -8.92 4.89 5.27
C LEU A 3 -8.71 4.68 3.77
N TYR A 4 -7.83 5.46 3.18
CA TYR A 4 -7.43 5.35 1.78
C TYR A 4 -5.94 5.05 1.67
N SER A 5 -5.56 4.36 0.61
CA SER A 5 -4.17 4.08 0.26
C SER A 5 -3.99 4.28 -1.24
N TRP A 6 -2.93 4.97 -1.64
CA TRP A 6 -2.66 5.23 -3.05
C TRP A 6 -1.15 5.30 -3.33
N ASN A 7 -0.67 4.43 -4.20
CA ASN A 7 0.63 4.63 -4.82
C ASN A 7 0.49 5.72 -5.88
N VAL A 8 1.03 6.89 -5.62
CA VAL A 8 0.86 8.07 -6.47
C VAL A 8 1.90 8.18 -7.58
N ASN A 9 2.91 7.31 -7.59
CA ASN A 9 3.98 7.31 -8.60
C ASN A 9 4.56 8.71 -8.84
N GLY A 10 4.93 9.37 -7.75
CA GLY A 10 5.36 10.76 -7.71
C GLY A 10 4.21 11.70 -7.33
N LEU A 11 4.22 12.20 -6.08
CA LEU A 11 3.13 13.05 -5.59
C LEU A 11 3.05 14.36 -6.37
N ARG A 12 4.18 14.97 -6.72
CA ARG A 12 4.19 16.21 -7.53
C ARG A 12 3.52 16.02 -8.88
N ALA A 13 3.79 14.91 -9.57
CA ALA A 13 3.14 14.58 -10.82
C ALA A 13 1.63 14.31 -10.64
N CYS A 14 1.27 13.59 -9.58
CA CYS A 14 -0.13 13.28 -9.26
C CYS A 14 -0.92 14.55 -8.89
N MET A 15 -0.29 15.51 -8.19
CA MET A 15 -0.90 16.83 -7.92
C MET A 15 -1.31 17.55 -9.22
N ASN A 16 -0.47 17.49 -10.24
CA ASN A 16 -0.79 18.08 -11.56
C ASN A 16 -1.91 17.33 -12.31
N LYS A 17 -2.30 16.17 -11.84
CA LYS A 17 -3.30 15.28 -12.46
C LYS A 17 -4.56 15.12 -11.60
N GLY A 18 -4.77 16.00 -10.62
CA GLY A 18 -6.02 16.05 -9.87
C GLY A 18 -6.02 15.45 -8.48
N PHE A 19 -4.86 15.19 -7.87
CA PHE A 19 -4.78 14.63 -6.52
C PHE A 19 -5.55 15.45 -5.48
N ALA A 20 -5.40 16.78 -5.50
CA ALA A 20 -6.08 17.66 -4.53
C ALA A 20 -7.60 17.60 -4.66
N ASP A 21 -8.13 17.55 -5.88
CA ASP A 21 -9.57 17.41 -6.13
C ASP A 21 -10.09 16.05 -5.66
N PHE A 22 -9.32 15.00 -5.91
CA PHE A 22 -9.64 13.66 -5.39
C PHE A 22 -9.70 13.65 -3.86
N LEU A 23 -8.68 14.20 -3.19
CA LEU A 23 -8.61 14.26 -1.74
C LEU A 23 -9.80 15.01 -1.14
N ALA A 24 -10.17 16.14 -1.74
CA ALA A 24 -11.32 16.93 -1.31
C ALA A 24 -12.64 16.17 -1.48
N ALA A 25 -12.83 15.49 -2.62
CA ALA A 25 -14.05 14.74 -2.90
C ALA A 25 -14.17 13.47 -2.06
N ALA A 26 -13.12 12.71 -1.90
CA ALA A 26 -13.10 11.49 -1.09
C ALA A 26 -13.19 11.80 0.40
N ASN A 27 -12.58 12.89 0.81
CA ASN A 27 -12.58 13.37 2.20
C ASN A 27 -12.27 12.28 3.23
N PRO A 28 -11.15 11.54 3.07
CA PRO A 28 -10.81 10.44 3.97
C PRO A 28 -10.45 10.96 5.37
N ASP A 29 -10.61 10.12 6.38
CA ASP A 29 -10.07 10.40 7.72
C ASP A 29 -8.54 10.25 7.70
N VAL A 30 -8.04 9.26 6.95
CA VAL A 30 -6.60 9.04 6.73
C VAL A 30 -6.37 8.62 5.30
N ILE A 31 -5.35 9.16 4.65
CA ILE A 31 -4.82 8.66 3.39
C ILE A 31 -3.34 8.35 3.52
N CYS A 32 -2.96 7.16 3.08
CA CYS A 32 -1.58 6.69 3.03
C CYS A 32 -1.09 6.71 1.59
N LEU A 33 0.11 7.23 1.37
CA LEU A 33 0.70 7.36 0.04
C LEU A 33 1.97 6.53 -0.06
N GLN A 34 2.19 5.93 -1.23
CA GLN A 34 3.43 5.25 -1.58
C GLN A 34 4.01 5.88 -2.85
N GLU A 35 5.30 5.74 -3.01
CA GLU A 35 6.07 6.37 -4.09
C GLU A 35 5.83 7.88 -4.19
N THR A 36 6.02 8.59 -3.09
CA THR A 36 5.94 10.07 -3.09
C THR A 36 7.01 10.69 -3.96
N LYS A 37 8.19 10.05 -4.08
CA LYS A 37 9.34 10.45 -4.90
C LYS A 37 9.79 11.89 -4.68
N MET A 38 9.67 12.37 -3.43
CA MET A 38 10.06 13.73 -3.06
C MET A 38 10.40 13.80 -1.57
N GLN A 39 11.15 14.84 -1.22
CA GLN A 39 11.36 15.22 0.17
C GLN A 39 10.26 16.22 0.58
N ARG A 40 9.87 16.23 1.85
CA ARG A 40 8.81 17.15 2.35
C ARG A 40 9.11 18.61 2.02
N GLU A 41 10.37 19.01 2.12
CA GLU A 41 10.83 20.38 1.88
C GLU A 41 10.66 20.83 0.42
N GLN A 42 10.48 19.90 -0.50
CA GLN A 42 10.23 20.20 -1.91
C GLN A 42 8.75 20.48 -2.22
N ALA A 43 7.86 20.29 -1.24
CA ALA A 43 6.44 20.55 -1.44
C ALA A 43 6.14 22.05 -1.50
N THR A 44 5.43 22.45 -2.55
CA THR A 44 4.89 23.80 -2.74
C THR A 44 3.37 23.84 -2.45
N PHE A 45 2.86 22.78 -1.84
CA PHE A 45 1.44 22.58 -1.53
C PHE A 45 1.33 22.08 -0.09
N ASP A 46 0.14 22.24 0.48
CA ASP A 46 -0.24 21.68 1.77
C ASP A 46 -1.68 21.11 1.68
N PHE A 47 -2.09 20.42 2.73
CA PHE A 47 -3.43 19.84 2.80
C PHE A 47 -4.10 20.29 4.10
N PRO A 48 -4.78 21.46 4.10
CA PRO A 48 -5.44 21.98 5.30
C PRO A 48 -6.40 20.96 5.92
N GLY A 49 -6.35 20.82 7.24
CA GLY A 49 -7.15 19.85 7.99
C GLY A 49 -6.51 18.48 8.16
N TYR A 50 -5.35 18.25 7.56
CA TYR A 50 -4.55 17.04 7.74
C TYR A 50 -3.23 17.33 8.42
N GLU A 51 -2.87 16.50 9.38
CA GLU A 51 -1.47 16.37 9.83
C GLU A 51 -0.73 15.47 8.87
N GLU A 52 0.52 15.81 8.54
CA GLU A 52 1.32 15.14 7.54
C GLU A 52 2.54 14.46 8.17
N TYR A 53 2.75 13.20 7.85
CA TYR A 53 3.92 12.42 8.27
C TYR A 53 4.58 11.84 7.02
N TRP A 54 5.88 12.11 6.84
CA TRP A 54 6.62 11.76 5.64
C TRP A 54 7.82 10.91 5.98
N ASN A 55 8.07 9.87 5.18
CA ASN A 55 9.28 9.07 5.23
C ASN A 55 9.86 8.97 3.82
N SER A 56 10.94 9.70 3.58
CA SER A 56 11.57 9.79 2.28
C SER A 56 12.80 8.89 2.21
N ALA A 57 13.09 8.35 1.00
CA ALA A 57 14.31 7.60 0.77
C ALA A 57 15.53 8.52 0.86
N GLU A 58 16.68 7.97 1.22
CA GLU A 58 17.96 8.67 1.13
C GLU A 58 18.25 9.09 -0.32
N LYS A 59 17.94 8.23 -1.27
CA LYS A 59 18.01 8.53 -2.70
C LYS A 59 16.87 9.45 -3.11
N LYS A 60 17.20 10.64 -3.57
CA LYS A 60 16.22 11.65 -4.02
C LYS A 60 15.43 11.17 -5.25
N GLY A 61 14.13 11.49 -5.27
CA GLY A 61 13.25 11.16 -6.38
C GLY A 61 12.90 9.67 -6.51
N TYR A 62 13.07 8.90 -5.43
CA TYR A 62 12.87 7.46 -5.39
C TYR A 62 12.06 7.06 -4.16
N SER A 63 11.13 6.08 -4.33
CA SER A 63 10.36 5.52 -3.21
C SER A 63 9.65 6.60 -2.36
N GLY A 64 9.61 6.42 -1.05
CA GLY A 64 8.98 7.34 -0.11
C GLY A 64 7.53 7.02 0.19
N THR A 65 7.14 7.23 1.45
CA THR A 65 5.76 7.06 1.93
C THR A 65 5.31 8.28 2.70
N ALA A 66 4.00 8.47 2.82
CA ALA A 66 3.42 9.54 3.63
C ALA A 66 2.08 9.10 4.21
N ILE A 67 1.72 9.66 5.36
CA ILE A 67 0.39 9.56 5.96
C ILE A 67 -0.16 10.97 6.16
N PHE A 68 -1.36 11.24 5.65
CA PHE A 68 -2.12 12.44 5.95
C PHE A 68 -3.35 12.03 6.75
N THR A 69 -3.51 12.61 7.93
CA THR A 69 -4.54 12.20 8.89
C THR A 69 -5.24 13.40 9.51
N LYS A 70 -6.58 13.31 9.67
CA LYS A 70 -7.37 14.33 10.38
C LYS A 70 -7.23 14.20 11.88
N GLN A 71 -7.13 12.98 12.39
CA GLN A 71 -6.98 12.72 13.81
C GLN A 71 -5.49 12.49 14.12
N ALA A 72 -4.95 13.25 15.06
CA ALA A 72 -3.59 13.09 15.53
C ALA A 72 -3.36 11.67 16.08
N PRO A 73 -2.38 10.92 15.59
CA PRO A 73 -1.99 9.64 16.19
C PRO A 73 -1.42 9.85 17.60
N LEU A 74 -1.48 8.81 18.41
CA LEU A 74 -0.79 8.80 19.71
C LEU A 74 0.73 8.83 19.55
N ASN A 75 1.24 8.16 18.53
CA ASN A 75 2.65 8.10 18.18
C ASN A 75 2.82 7.75 16.70
N VAL A 76 3.93 8.18 16.11
CA VAL A 76 4.32 7.82 14.74
C VAL A 76 5.76 7.34 14.74
N THR A 77 6.02 6.18 14.15
CA THR A 77 7.36 5.65 13.96
C THR A 77 7.64 5.42 12.48
N TYR A 78 8.90 5.49 12.11
CA TYR A 78 9.35 5.38 10.74
C TYR A 78 10.25 4.16 10.60
N ASP A 79 10.08 3.45 9.47
CA ASP A 79 10.85 2.26 9.15
C ASP A 79 10.58 1.08 10.11
N ILE A 80 11.40 0.06 10.10
CA ILE A 80 11.20 -1.17 10.89
C ILE A 80 12.31 -1.46 11.91
N GLY A 81 13.29 -0.55 12.01
CA GLY A 81 14.40 -0.67 12.97
C GLY A 81 15.55 -1.57 12.49
N ILE A 82 15.70 -1.76 11.18
CA ILE A 82 16.78 -2.55 10.58
C ILE A 82 17.49 -1.68 9.54
N GLU A 83 18.72 -1.27 9.82
CA GLU A 83 19.46 -0.31 9.01
C GLU A 83 19.50 -0.66 7.52
N GLU A 84 19.70 -1.92 7.18
CA GLU A 84 19.76 -2.41 5.81
C GLU A 84 18.45 -2.11 5.04
N HIS A 85 17.30 -2.09 5.73
CA HIS A 85 15.97 -1.92 5.15
C HIS A 85 15.39 -0.52 5.35
N ASP A 86 16.04 0.33 6.12
CA ASP A 86 15.48 1.60 6.59
C ASP A 86 15.98 2.82 5.78
N LYS A 87 16.47 2.61 4.55
CA LYS A 87 17.05 3.67 3.71
C LYS A 87 16.15 4.15 2.58
N GLU A 88 15.04 3.46 2.34
CA GLU A 88 14.22 3.71 1.15
C GLU A 88 12.84 4.32 1.48
N GLY A 89 12.60 4.72 2.74
CA GLY A 89 11.37 5.41 3.14
C GLY A 89 10.10 4.58 2.87
N ARG A 90 10.12 3.28 3.21
CA ARG A 90 9.07 2.34 2.80
C ARG A 90 7.94 2.16 3.79
N VAL A 91 8.15 2.49 5.06
CA VAL A 91 7.21 2.16 6.14
C VAL A 91 7.00 3.34 7.08
N ILE A 92 5.74 3.65 7.38
CA ILE A 92 5.34 4.52 8.48
C ILE A 92 4.30 3.77 9.31
N THR A 93 4.44 3.81 10.62
CA THR A 93 3.47 3.28 11.57
C THR A 93 2.86 4.40 12.39
N ALA A 94 1.55 4.58 12.28
CA ALA A 94 0.78 5.50 13.10
C ALA A 94 0.00 4.71 14.15
N GLU A 95 0.19 5.05 15.43
CA GLU A 95 -0.55 4.43 16.52
C GLU A 95 -1.80 5.22 16.84
N TYR A 96 -2.95 4.57 16.75
CA TYR A 96 -4.23 5.11 17.22
C TYR A 96 -4.67 4.37 18.51
N PRO A 97 -5.66 4.88 19.25
CA PRO A 97 -6.08 4.24 20.49
C PRO A 97 -6.39 2.74 20.37
N ASP A 98 -7.06 2.33 19.28
CA ASP A 98 -7.58 0.98 19.12
C ASP A 98 -6.81 0.11 18.11
N PHE A 99 -5.88 0.69 17.34
CA PHE A 99 -5.13 -0.04 16.31
C PHE A 99 -3.85 0.68 15.91
N PHE A 100 -2.94 -0.07 15.28
CA PHE A 100 -1.83 0.49 14.51
C PHE A 100 -2.20 0.55 13.02
N LEU A 101 -1.90 1.68 12.38
CA LEU A 101 -1.96 1.82 10.92
C LEU A 101 -0.54 1.81 10.37
N VAL A 102 -0.24 0.82 9.53
CA VAL A 102 1.06 0.69 8.86
C VAL A 102 0.87 0.91 7.37
N THR A 103 1.48 1.95 6.81
CA THR A 103 1.61 2.08 5.36
C THR A 103 2.92 1.49 4.90
N VAL A 104 2.90 0.80 3.77
CA VAL A 104 4.09 0.14 3.23
C VAL A 104 4.17 0.26 1.72
N TYR A 105 5.38 0.48 1.24
CA TYR A 105 5.75 0.30 -0.16
C TYR A 105 6.76 -0.84 -0.23
N THR A 106 6.27 -2.03 -0.52
CA THR A 106 7.08 -3.26 -0.61
C THR A 106 8.10 -3.15 -1.75
N PRO A 107 9.37 -3.55 -1.53
CA PRO A 107 10.36 -3.56 -2.62
C PRO A 107 9.87 -4.36 -3.82
N ASN A 108 9.96 -3.77 -5.01
CA ASN A 108 9.73 -4.49 -6.26
C ASN A 108 10.90 -5.43 -6.53
N SER A 109 10.62 -6.65 -6.98
CA SER A 109 11.67 -7.62 -7.33
C SER A 109 12.44 -7.23 -8.60
N GLN A 110 11.95 -6.25 -9.35
CA GLN A 110 12.52 -5.66 -10.55
C GLN A 110 12.58 -6.61 -11.75
N ARG A 111 12.94 -6.04 -12.90
CA ARG A 111 13.11 -6.79 -14.14
C ARG A 111 14.17 -7.88 -13.96
N GLU A 112 13.92 -9.04 -14.54
CA GLU A 112 14.79 -10.22 -14.43
C GLU A 112 15.00 -10.67 -12.98
N LEU A 113 14.09 -10.25 -12.07
CA LEU A 113 14.10 -10.60 -10.65
C LEU A 113 15.40 -10.19 -9.92
N ALA A 114 15.99 -9.06 -10.36
CA ALA A 114 17.27 -8.57 -9.84
C ALA A 114 17.27 -8.34 -8.31
N ARG A 115 16.11 -8.05 -7.70
CA ARG A 115 15.98 -7.85 -6.25
C ARG A 115 15.10 -8.89 -5.55
N LEU A 116 14.84 -10.02 -6.18
CA LEU A 116 13.96 -11.03 -5.58
C LEU A 116 14.51 -11.54 -4.24
N ASP A 117 15.80 -11.87 -4.17
CA ASP A 117 16.42 -12.37 -2.94
C ASP A 117 16.36 -11.34 -1.81
N TYR A 118 16.65 -10.08 -2.11
CA TYR A 118 16.49 -8.98 -1.15
C TYR A 118 15.05 -8.88 -0.64
N ARG A 119 14.09 -8.94 -1.55
CA ARG A 119 12.67 -8.86 -1.20
C ARG A 119 12.24 -10.03 -0.31
N MET A 120 12.72 -11.24 -0.55
CA MET A 120 12.35 -12.40 0.26
C MET A 120 12.78 -12.21 1.73
N VAL A 121 13.98 -11.68 1.96
CA VAL A 121 14.45 -11.35 3.31
C VAL A 121 13.62 -10.20 3.89
N TRP A 122 13.37 -9.15 3.12
CA TRP A 122 12.59 -8.00 3.54
C TRP A 122 11.17 -8.40 3.99
N GLU A 123 10.51 -9.28 3.26
CA GLU A 123 9.18 -9.80 3.58
C GLU A 123 9.15 -10.52 4.94
N GLU A 124 10.18 -11.29 5.24
CA GLU A 124 10.29 -12.01 6.53
C GLU A 124 10.43 -11.05 7.70
N VAL A 125 11.30 -10.06 7.59
CA VAL A 125 11.52 -9.09 8.68
C VAL A 125 10.35 -8.13 8.83
N PHE A 126 9.68 -7.77 7.74
CA PHE A 126 8.47 -6.96 7.80
C PHE A 126 7.32 -7.70 8.50
N LEU A 127 7.11 -8.97 8.17
CA LEU A 127 6.09 -9.78 8.85
C LEU A 127 6.39 -9.90 10.36
N ALA A 128 7.64 -10.13 10.74
CA ALA A 128 8.03 -10.16 12.15
C ALA A 128 7.75 -8.82 12.85
N TYR A 129 8.00 -7.71 12.18
CA TYR A 129 7.66 -6.38 12.66
C TYR A 129 6.15 -6.22 12.90
N LEU A 130 5.32 -6.62 11.94
CA LEU A 130 3.86 -6.57 12.07
C LEU A 130 3.35 -7.45 13.21
N GLN A 131 3.92 -8.63 13.41
CA GLN A 131 3.54 -9.54 14.49
C GLN A 131 3.83 -8.95 15.87
N LYS A 132 4.92 -8.21 16.01
CA LYS A 132 5.23 -7.48 17.26
C LYS A 132 4.19 -6.41 17.56
N LEU A 133 3.75 -5.67 16.56
CA LEU A 133 2.68 -4.69 16.71
C LEU A 133 1.35 -5.38 17.07
N ASP A 134 1.02 -6.45 16.36
CA ASP A 134 -0.23 -7.19 16.54
C ASP A 134 -0.35 -7.80 17.95
N ALA A 135 0.75 -8.13 18.57
CA ALA A 135 0.78 -8.59 19.97
C ALA A 135 0.34 -7.51 20.97
N ILE A 136 0.40 -6.24 20.60
CA ILE A 136 0.03 -5.11 21.45
C ILE A 136 -1.43 -4.68 21.19
N LYS A 137 -1.78 -4.41 19.94
CA LYS A 137 -3.13 -4.06 19.48
C LYS A 137 -3.31 -4.43 18.01
N PRO A 138 -4.55 -4.51 17.50
CA PRO A 138 -4.80 -4.86 16.11
C PRO A 138 -4.04 -3.97 15.12
N VAL A 139 -3.66 -4.55 13.99
CA VAL A 139 -2.91 -3.86 12.94
C VAL A 139 -3.75 -3.77 11.66
N VAL A 140 -3.75 -2.59 11.05
CA VAL A 140 -4.23 -2.35 9.69
C VAL A 140 -3.01 -2.02 8.84
N VAL A 141 -2.74 -2.84 7.83
CA VAL A 141 -1.63 -2.65 6.89
C VAL A 141 -2.20 -2.23 5.55
N CYS A 142 -1.68 -1.17 4.97
CA CYS A 142 -2.08 -0.77 3.63
C CYS A 142 -0.89 -0.38 2.78
N GLY A 143 -1.04 -0.49 1.49
CA GLY A 143 -0.07 0.00 0.53
C GLY A 143 0.10 -0.88 -0.68
N ASP A 144 1.16 -0.60 -1.41
CA ASP A 144 1.58 -1.37 -2.56
C ASP A 144 2.45 -2.54 -2.09
N LEU A 145 1.87 -3.74 -2.15
CA LEU A 145 2.56 -4.97 -1.75
C LEU A 145 3.33 -5.62 -2.91
N ASN A 146 3.27 -5.02 -4.10
CA ASN A 146 3.97 -5.51 -5.30
C ASN A 146 3.79 -7.00 -5.56
N VAL A 147 2.60 -7.51 -5.28
CA VAL A 147 2.24 -8.91 -5.57
C VAL A 147 0.75 -9.04 -5.89
N ALA A 148 0.43 -9.76 -6.97
CA ALA A 148 -0.89 -10.31 -7.19
C ALA A 148 -0.95 -11.69 -6.51
N ALA A 149 -1.83 -11.85 -5.53
CA ALA A 149 -1.84 -13.05 -4.68
C ALA A 149 -2.28 -14.31 -5.44
N GLU A 150 -3.34 -14.19 -6.22
CA GLU A 150 -3.98 -15.32 -6.90
C GLU A 150 -4.18 -15.02 -8.40
N GLU A 151 -4.53 -16.04 -9.17
CA GLU A 151 -4.76 -15.88 -10.62
C GLU A 151 -5.89 -14.90 -10.95
N ILE A 152 -6.88 -14.77 -10.07
CA ILE A 152 -7.96 -13.78 -10.22
C ILE A 152 -7.44 -12.33 -10.12
N ASP A 153 -6.28 -12.13 -9.52
CA ASP A 153 -5.74 -10.81 -9.20
C ASP A 153 -4.92 -10.18 -10.33
N LEU A 154 -4.81 -10.83 -11.48
CA LEU A 154 -4.19 -10.24 -12.67
C LEU A 154 -4.80 -10.80 -13.95
N LYS A 155 -4.74 -10.01 -15.03
CA LYS A 155 -5.37 -10.35 -16.31
C LYS A 155 -4.72 -11.54 -17.01
N ASN A 156 -3.38 -11.67 -16.96
CA ASN A 156 -2.62 -12.66 -17.69
C ASN A 156 -1.73 -13.51 -16.77
N PRO A 157 -2.30 -14.37 -15.91
CA PRO A 157 -1.52 -15.11 -14.93
C PRO A 157 -0.50 -16.07 -15.54
N LYS A 158 -0.86 -16.76 -16.62
CA LYS A 158 0.02 -17.77 -17.23
C LYS A 158 1.32 -17.19 -17.76
N THR A 159 1.28 -16.03 -18.41
CA THR A 159 2.44 -15.37 -19.00
C THR A 159 3.29 -14.61 -17.99
N ASN A 160 2.78 -14.36 -16.77
CA ASN A 160 3.44 -13.56 -15.76
C ASN A 160 4.01 -14.38 -14.59
N ARG A 161 3.92 -15.70 -14.63
CA ARG A 161 4.33 -16.58 -13.52
C ARG A 161 5.80 -16.43 -13.11
N MET A 162 6.66 -16.01 -14.03
CA MET A 162 8.08 -15.80 -13.76
C MET A 162 8.45 -14.30 -13.70
N ASN A 163 7.47 -13.42 -13.70
CA ASN A 163 7.69 -11.98 -13.67
C ASN A 163 7.51 -11.41 -12.24
N ALA A 164 8.21 -10.32 -11.95
CA ALA A 164 8.07 -9.59 -10.71
C ALA A 164 6.59 -9.28 -10.42
N GLY A 165 6.14 -9.56 -9.19
CA GLY A 165 4.77 -9.38 -8.74
C GLY A 165 3.90 -10.64 -8.85
N PHE A 166 4.35 -11.70 -9.54
CA PHE A 166 3.59 -12.95 -9.64
C PHE A 166 4.45 -14.21 -9.61
N THR A 167 5.67 -14.12 -9.10
CA THR A 167 6.52 -15.28 -8.89
C THR A 167 5.94 -16.20 -7.80
N ASP A 168 6.26 -17.49 -7.87
CA ASP A 168 5.84 -18.43 -6.84
C ASP A 168 6.35 -18.01 -5.45
N GLN A 169 7.58 -17.48 -5.38
CA GLN A 169 8.19 -17.01 -4.14
C GLN A 169 7.44 -15.81 -3.52
N GLU A 170 7.09 -14.82 -4.32
CA GLU A 170 6.34 -13.64 -3.86
C GLU A 170 4.93 -14.04 -3.40
N ARG A 171 4.26 -14.90 -4.14
CA ARG A 171 2.94 -15.41 -3.79
C ARG A 171 2.98 -16.24 -2.50
N GLU A 172 4.02 -17.05 -2.31
CA GLU A 172 4.20 -17.83 -1.09
C GLU A 172 4.38 -16.92 0.14
N LYS A 173 5.17 -15.84 0.02
CA LYS A 173 5.30 -14.85 1.10
C LYS A 173 3.96 -14.22 1.45
N PHE A 174 3.11 -13.96 0.48
CA PHE A 174 1.76 -13.44 0.73
C PHE A 174 0.87 -14.47 1.45
N ARG A 175 0.96 -15.75 1.09
CA ARG A 175 0.24 -16.83 1.80
C ARG A 175 0.70 -16.94 3.25
N ILE A 176 2.00 -16.86 3.49
CA ILE A 176 2.57 -16.85 4.84
C ILE A 176 2.06 -15.64 5.64
N PHE A 177 2.00 -14.47 5.02
CA PHE A 177 1.46 -13.27 5.63
C PHE A 177 -0.01 -13.48 6.06
N LYS A 178 -0.85 -14.02 5.19
CA LYS A 178 -2.24 -14.35 5.55
C LYS A 178 -2.32 -15.42 6.65
N ALA A 179 -1.52 -16.45 6.57
CA ALA A 179 -1.50 -17.53 7.55
C ALA A 179 -1.05 -17.05 8.94
N ALA A 180 -0.30 -15.95 9.00
CA ALA A 180 0.11 -15.31 10.26
C ALA A 180 -1.03 -14.53 10.96
N GLY A 181 -2.24 -14.52 10.39
CA GLY A 181 -3.42 -13.90 11.01
C GLY A 181 -3.80 -12.55 10.42
N PHE A 182 -3.49 -12.30 9.16
CA PHE A 182 -3.87 -11.07 8.45
C PHE A 182 -4.84 -11.38 7.31
N VAL A 183 -5.92 -10.59 7.22
CA VAL A 183 -7.00 -10.80 6.27
C VAL A 183 -6.90 -9.79 5.13
N ASP A 184 -6.95 -10.28 3.89
CA ASP A 184 -7.12 -9.46 2.68
C ASP A 184 -8.57 -8.97 2.64
N THR A 185 -8.79 -7.71 2.99
CA THR A 185 -10.13 -7.15 3.19
C THR A 185 -10.97 -7.14 1.93
N PHE A 186 -10.36 -6.80 0.79
CA PHE A 186 -11.09 -6.78 -0.48
C PHE A 186 -11.56 -8.19 -0.85
N ARG A 187 -10.67 -9.19 -0.77
CA ARG A 187 -11.02 -10.56 -1.13
C ARG A 187 -11.98 -11.20 -0.11
N TYR A 188 -11.91 -10.80 1.14
CA TYR A 188 -12.83 -11.23 2.19
C TYR A 188 -14.28 -10.76 1.91
N LEU A 189 -14.47 -9.52 1.50
CA LEU A 189 -15.78 -8.94 1.20
C LEU A 189 -16.25 -9.24 -0.24
N HIS A 190 -15.32 -9.44 -1.17
CA HIS A 190 -15.60 -9.67 -2.59
C HIS A 190 -14.84 -10.93 -3.09
N PRO A 191 -15.28 -12.14 -2.69
CA PRO A 191 -14.51 -13.38 -2.92
C PRO A 191 -14.24 -13.69 -4.38
N GLU A 192 -15.12 -13.26 -5.29
CA GLU A 192 -15.05 -13.60 -6.72
C GLU A 192 -14.94 -12.39 -7.65
N GLU A 193 -14.85 -11.18 -7.11
CA GLU A 193 -14.79 -9.98 -7.92
C GLU A 193 -13.42 -9.82 -8.58
N VAL A 194 -13.42 -9.65 -9.91
CA VAL A 194 -12.23 -9.33 -10.69
C VAL A 194 -12.09 -7.81 -10.75
N LYS A 195 -11.10 -7.27 -10.08
CA LYS A 195 -10.83 -5.84 -10.07
C LYS A 195 -9.33 -5.60 -9.81
N TYR A 196 -8.78 -4.61 -10.49
CA TYR A 196 -7.36 -4.33 -10.47
C TYR A 196 -7.07 -2.95 -9.90
N SER A 197 -5.86 -2.76 -9.38
CA SER A 197 -5.41 -1.49 -8.79
C SER A 197 -4.24 -0.86 -9.53
N TRP A 198 -3.62 -1.59 -10.44
CA TRP A 198 -2.46 -1.14 -11.22
C TRP A 198 -2.53 -1.63 -12.67
N TRP A 199 -2.06 -0.79 -13.59
CA TRP A 199 -1.94 -1.09 -15.02
C TRP A 199 -0.64 -0.48 -15.53
N SER A 200 0.11 -1.25 -16.33
CA SER A 200 1.28 -0.71 -17.00
C SER A 200 0.90 0.49 -17.91
N TYR A 201 1.78 1.46 -18.01
CA TYR A 201 1.62 2.53 -19.02
C TYR A 201 1.79 2.04 -20.45
N MET A 202 2.39 0.84 -20.64
CA MET A 202 2.66 0.27 -21.95
C MET A 202 1.40 -0.40 -22.54
N PHE A 203 1.34 -0.45 -23.86
CA PHE A 203 0.34 -1.21 -24.63
C PHE A 203 -1.12 -0.87 -24.32
N LYS A 204 -1.40 0.34 -23.83
CA LYS A 204 -2.77 0.76 -23.45
C LYS A 204 -3.41 -0.21 -22.44
N ALA A 205 -2.62 -0.68 -21.49
CA ALA A 205 -3.06 -1.71 -20.56
C ALA A 205 -4.30 -1.31 -19.76
N ARG A 206 -4.41 -0.04 -19.33
CA ARG A 206 -5.56 0.42 -18.56
C ARG A 206 -6.83 0.48 -19.42
N GLU A 207 -6.74 0.94 -20.66
CA GLU A 207 -7.88 0.95 -21.60
C GLU A 207 -8.41 -0.46 -21.86
N LYS A 208 -7.51 -1.44 -21.93
CA LYS A 208 -7.83 -2.86 -22.13
C LYS A 208 -8.18 -3.59 -20.83
N ASN A 209 -8.07 -2.91 -19.71
CA ASN A 209 -8.15 -3.48 -18.37
C ASN A 209 -7.23 -4.70 -18.17
N ALA A 210 -6.02 -4.64 -18.72
CA ALA A 210 -4.97 -5.64 -18.49
C ALA A 210 -4.18 -5.27 -17.23
N GLY A 211 -4.83 -5.39 -16.10
CA GLY A 211 -4.34 -4.90 -14.82
C GLY A 211 -3.96 -6.00 -13.84
N TRP A 212 -3.49 -5.55 -12.69
CA TRP A 212 -3.09 -6.36 -11.53
C TRP A 212 -3.66 -5.74 -10.27
N ARG A 213 -4.07 -6.57 -9.31
CA ARG A 213 -4.39 -6.12 -7.96
C ARG A 213 -3.17 -6.33 -7.08
N ILE A 214 -2.47 -5.25 -6.78
CA ILE A 214 -1.22 -5.26 -6.00
C ILE A 214 -1.25 -4.28 -4.81
N ASP A 215 -2.30 -3.49 -4.69
CA ASP A 215 -2.54 -2.57 -3.57
C ASP A 215 -3.60 -3.16 -2.65
N TYR A 216 -3.35 -3.14 -1.35
CA TYR A 216 -4.14 -3.89 -0.37
C TYR A 216 -4.43 -3.07 0.88
N PHE A 217 -5.53 -3.45 1.55
CA PHE A 217 -5.73 -3.28 2.98
C PHE A 217 -5.81 -4.65 3.62
N MET A 218 -4.87 -4.94 4.53
CA MET A 218 -4.83 -6.16 5.31
C MET A 218 -5.11 -5.80 6.77
N VAL A 219 -5.92 -6.59 7.46
CA VAL A 219 -6.23 -6.34 8.88
C VAL A 219 -5.98 -7.58 9.72
N SER A 220 -5.65 -7.38 10.99
CA SER A 220 -5.59 -8.47 11.97
C SER A 220 -6.91 -9.24 11.95
N GLU A 221 -6.85 -10.57 11.98
CA GLU A 221 -8.01 -11.48 11.92
C GLU A 221 -9.09 -11.10 12.93
N ARG A 222 -8.70 -10.68 14.14
CA ARG A 222 -9.65 -10.37 15.22
C ARG A 222 -10.50 -9.13 14.99
N ILE A 223 -10.16 -8.30 13.99
CA ILE A 223 -10.94 -7.11 13.64
C ILE A 223 -11.56 -7.18 12.24
N LYS A 224 -11.52 -8.33 11.58
CA LYS A 224 -12.07 -8.46 10.21
C LYS A 224 -13.54 -8.06 10.11
N ASP A 225 -14.34 -8.35 11.13
CA ASP A 225 -15.77 -8.02 11.17
C ASP A 225 -16.03 -6.52 11.40
N LYS A 226 -14.99 -5.74 11.73
CA LYS A 226 -15.04 -4.29 11.83
C LYS A 226 -14.87 -3.59 10.48
N VAL A 227 -14.46 -4.31 9.45
CA VAL A 227 -14.36 -3.80 8.08
C VAL A 227 -15.76 -3.80 7.45
N LYS A 228 -16.28 -2.60 7.17
CA LYS A 228 -17.63 -2.43 6.61
C LYS A 228 -17.64 -2.34 5.10
N SER A 229 -16.56 -1.83 4.52
CA SER A 229 -16.38 -1.82 3.06
C SER A 229 -14.89 -1.93 2.71
N ALA A 230 -14.62 -2.46 1.53
CA ALA A 230 -13.29 -2.50 0.92
C ALA A 230 -13.47 -2.26 -0.58
N GLU A 231 -12.89 -1.18 -1.08
CA GLU A 231 -13.12 -0.72 -2.45
C GLU A 231 -11.82 -0.47 -3.20
N ILE A 232 -11.88 -0.64 -4.51
CA ILE A 232 -10.84 -0.28 -5.47
C ILE A 232 -11.43 0.77 -6.41
N HIS A 233 -10.86 1.97 -6.40
CA HIS A 233 -11.38 3.12 -7.12
C HIS A 233 -10.74 3.22 -8.51
N ASN A 234 -11.01 2.25 -9.37
CA ASN A 234 -10.38 2.11 -10.69
C ASN A 234 -10.79 3.19 -11.72
N ASP A 235 -11.76 4.02 -11.40
CA ASP A 235 -12.17 5.20 -12.18
C ASP A 235 -11.36 6.47 -11.82
N VAL A 236 -10.49 6.42 -10.80
CA VAL A 236 -9.63 7.53 -10.39
C VAL A 236 -8.30 7.45 -11.13
N PHE A 237 -7.94 8.53 -11.83
CA PHE A 237 -6.73 8.67 -12.61
C PHE A 237 -5.73 9.61 -11.90
N GLY A 238 -4.49 9.64 -12.40
CA GLY A 238 -3.42 10.49 -11.84
C GLY A 238 -2.13 9.73 -11.52
N SER A 239 -2.20 8.41 -11.50
CA SER A 239 -1.09 7.48 -11.32
C SER A 239 -1.34 6.23 -12.18
N ASP A 240 -0.36 5.37 -12.32
CA ASP A 240 -0.53 4.01 -12.88
C ASP A 240 -1.21 3.05 -11.89
N HIS A 241 -1.30 3.44 -10.62
CA HIS A 241 -2.19 2.82 -9.64
C HIS A 241 -3.46 3.65 -9.46
N CYS A 242 -4.53 3.02 -8.97
CA CYS A 242 -5.69 3.73 -8.45
C CYS A 242 -5.75 3.61 -6.91
N PRO A 243 -6.51 4.48 -6.23
CA PRO A 243 -6.70 4.37 -4.80
C PRO A 243 -7.45 3.11 -4.40
N VAL A 244 -7.13 2.57 -3.22
CA VAL A 244 -7.93 1.57 -2.53
C VAL A 244 -8.37 2.09 -1.17
N SER A 245 -9.49 1.61 -0.64
CA SER A 245 -10.02 2.11 0.62
C SER A 245 -10.73 1.05 1.44
N VAL A 246 -10.82 1.30 2.75
CA VAL A 246 -11.69 0.55 3.67
C VAL A 246 -12.43 1.52 4.58
N GLU A 247 -13.59 1.10 5.06
CA GLU A 247 -14.26 1.72 6.20
C GLU A 247 -14.16 0.77 7.39
N LEU A 248 -13.71 1.29 8.52
CA LEU A 248 -13.56 0.55 9.78
C LEU A 248 -14.45 1.16 10.87
N GLU A 249 -15.11 0.28 11.63
CA GLU A 249 -15.87 0.63 12.84
C GLU A 249 -15.14 0.05 14.07
N LEU A 250 -14.07 0.71 14.50
CA LEU A 250 -13.31 0.38 15.71
C LEU A 250 -13.73 1.26 16.86
#